data_fb522ae4e52de5a5a223bae7f31fb52a
#
_entry.id   fb522ae4e52de5a5a223bae7f31fb52a
#
_cell.length_a   1.000
_cell.length_b   1.000
_cell.length_c   1.000
_cell.angle_alpha   90.00
_cell.angle_beta   90.00
_cell.angle_gamma   90.00
#
_symmetry.space_group_name_H-M   'P 1'
#
loop_
_entity.id
_entity.type
_entity.pdbx_description
1 polymer ?
#
loop_
_entity_poly.entity_id
_entity_poly.type
_entity_poly.pdbx_seq_one_letter_code
_entity_poly.pdbx_strand_id
1 'polypeptide(L)'
;MNIECLTLGSMQVNCYVLCENGEAVVIDPGSECDKVMSYIEKSGCNLSKILLTHGHFDHIGAVKELAEKSGAEVYVHSGDAPMLEDNTKNLSYLTGEEIETFSADKFLDDVEKLTVGNSEIKVYYTPGHSKGSVSFLCGDNLFCGDLLFKGSIGRFDHGSLRIELTSLKFLMDNFSDDIKVFPGHGESTTIGEERRNNPYILNHVLD
;
A
#
# COMPACT_ATOMS: atom_id res chain seq x y z
N MET A 1 5.94 -16.68 7.50
CA MET A 1 4.93 -15.65 7.11
C MET A 1 4.21 -16.09 5.84
N ASN A 2 2.89 -16.02 5.81
CA ASN A 2 2.07 -16.22 4.62
C ASN A 2 1.61 -14.86 4.10
N ILE A 3 1.64 -14.68 2.78
CA ILE A 3 1.18 -13.47 2.10
C ILE A 3 0.12 -13.88 1.08
N GLU A 4 -1.05 -13.28 1.17
CA GLU A 4 -2.13 -13.45 0.18
C GLU A 4 -2.44 -12.12 -0.47
N CYS A 5 -2.71 -12.15 -1.76
CA CYS A 5 -3.19 -11.01 -2.53
C CYS A 5 -4.67 -11.23 -2.88
N LEU A 6 -5.51 -10.35 -2.39
CA LEU A 6 -6.94 -10.31 -2.71
C LEU A 6 -7.18 -9.13 -3.65
N THR A 7 -7.48 -9.41 -4.91
CA THR A 7 -7.90 -8.35 -5.84
C THR A 7 -9.35 -7.96 -5.54
N LEU A 8 -9.58 -6.67 -5.24
CA LEU A 8 -10.82 -6.15 -4.69
C LEU A 8 -11.43 -5.05 -5.56
N GLY A 9 -12.75 -5.01 -5.58
CA GLY A 9 -13.54 -3.93 -6.16
C GLY A 9 -13.43 -3.76 -7.67
N SER A 10 -14.12 -2.75 -8.19
CA SER A 10 -14.16 -2.41 -9.62
C SER A 10 -12.82 -1.89 -10.15
N MET A 11 -12.01 -1.26 -9.27
CA MET A 11 -10.67 -0.77 -9.60
C MET A 11 -9.60 -1.85 -9.55
N GLN A 12 -9.97 -3.08 -9.08
CA GLN A 12 -9.06 -4.23 -8.99
C GLN A 12 -7.80 -3.94 -8.17
N VAL A 13 -7.98 -3.25 -7.03
CA VAL A 13 -6.88 -2.98 -6.10
C VAL A 13 -6.37 -4.28 -5.48
N ASN A 14 -5.08 -4.38 -5.31
CA ASN A 14 -4.44 -5.48 -4.61
C ASN A 14 -4.38 -5.20 -3.11
N CYS A 15 -5.25 -5.86 -2.36
CA CYS A 15 -5.20 -5.89 -0.90
C CYS A 15 -4.30 -7.06 -0.47
N TYR A 16 -3.32 -6.80 0.36
CA TYR A 16 -2.42 -7.84 0.84
C TYR A 16 -2.71 -8.19 2.30
N VAL A 17 -2.87 -9.49 2.55
CA VAL A 17 -3.03 -10.03 3.91
C VAL A 17 -1.76 -10.78 4.30
N LEU A 18 -1.06 -10.27 5.30
CA LEU A 18 0.14 -10.86 5.87
C LEU A 18 -0.25 -11.59 7.14
N CYS A 19 0.00 -12.90 7.21
CA CYS A 19 -0.31 -13.73 8.39
C CYS A 19 0.93 -14.41 8.92
N GLU A 20 1.21 -14.23 10.20
CA GLU A 20 2.28 -14.93 10.90
C GLU A 20 1.96 -15.12 12.39
N ASN A 21 2.20 -16.32 12.90
CA ASN A 21 2.05 -16.65 14.34
C ASN A 21 0.69 -16.24 14.94
N GLY A 22 -0.41 -16.36 14.18
CA GLY A 22 -1.75 -16.02 14.63
C GLY A 22 -2.09 -14.53 14.56
N GLU A 23 -1.18 -13.69 14.08
CA GLU A 23 -1.41 -12.27 13.81
C GLU A 23 -1.58 -12.03 12.32
N ALA A 24 -2.53 -11.16 11.95
CA ALA A 24 -2.72 -10.65 10.60
C ALA A 24 -2.50 -9.15 10.56
N VAL A 25 -1.89 -8.70 9.46
CA VAL A 25 -1.78 -7.30 9.05
C VAL A 25 -2.35 -7.21 7.64
N VAL A 26 -3.19 -6.21 7.38
CA VAL A 26 -3.77 -5.96 6.06
C VAL A 26 -3.19 -4.67 5.48
N ILE A 27 -2.83 -4.70 4.20
CA ILE A 27 -2.36 -3.53 3.45
C ILE A 27 -3.38 -3.21 2.36
N ASP A 28 -3.84 -1.95 2.30
CA ASP A 28 -4.74 -1.37 1.30
C ASP A 28 -6.05 -2.16 1.09
N PRO A 29 -6.91 -2.31 2.09
CA PRO A 29 -8.22 -2.94 1.93
C PRO A 29 -9.21 -2.00 1.24
N GLY A 30 -9.18 -1.96 -0.10
CA GLY A 30 -9.93 -0.98 -0.89
C GLY A 30 -11.42 -1.21 -0.95
N SER A 31 -11.89 -2.44 -0.77
CA SER A 31 -13.33 -2.78 -0.78
C SER A 31 -13.58 -4.21 -0.26
N GLU A 32 -14.83 -4.70 -0.35
CA GLU A 32 -15.21 -6.09 -0.06
C GLU A 32 -14.76 -6.59 1.33
N CYS A 33 -15.06 -5.82 2.40
CA CYS A 33 -14.69 -6.11 3.79
C CYS A 33 -14.94 -7.57 4.18
N ASP A 34 -16.12 -8.12 3.85
CA ASP A 34 -16.47 -9.51 4.20
C ASP A 34 -15.56 -10.55 3.55
N LYS A 35 -15.04 -10.28 2.34
CA LYS A 35 -14.08 -11.16 1.67
C LYS A 35 -12.73 -11.16 2.39
N VAL A 36 -12.26 -9.99 2.80
CA VAL A 36 -11.02 -9.84 3.57
C VAL A 36 -11.15 -10.52 4.93
N MET A 37 -12.24 -10.24 5.68
CA MET A 37 -12.51 -10.88 6.98
C MET A 37 -12.62 -12.40 6.86
N SER A 38 -13.34 -12.91 5.86
CA SER A 38 -13.46 -14.36 5.64
C SER A 38 -12.12 -15.05 5.38
N TYR A 39 -11.19 -14.37 4.68
CA TYR A 39 -9.83 -14.90 4.50
C TYR A 39 -9.07 -14.93 5.82
N ILE A 40 -9.10 -13.86 6.60
CA ILE A 40 -8.41 -13.75 7.90
C ILE A 40 -8.92 -14.83 8.86
N GLU A 41 -10.24 -15.00 8.98
CA GLU A 41 -10.85 -16.04 9.83
C GLU A 41 -10.40 -17.45 9.41
N LYS A 42 -10.39 -17.76 8.12
CA LYS A 42 -9.92 -19.05 7.60
C LYS A 42 -8.43 -19.28 7.82
N SER A 43 -7.62 -18.23 7.87
CA SER A 43 -6.19 -18.33 8.17
C SER A 43 -5.89 -18.63 9.63
N GLY A 44 -6.89 -18.48 10.53
CA GLY A 44 -6.72 -18.62 11.98
C GLY A 44 -5.93 -17.48 12.62
N CYS A 45 -5.77 -16.36 11.93
CA CYS A 45 -5.09 -15.16 12.43
C CYS A 45 -6.10 -14.13 12.94
N ASN A 46 -5.64 -13.25 13.85
CA ASN A 46 -6.40 -12.10 14.32
C ASN A 46 -5.83 -10.83 13.65
N LEU A 47 -6.70 -10.03 13.05
CA LEU A 47 -6.29 -8.75 12.44
C LEU A 47 -5.92 -7.76 13.54
N SER A 48 -4.68 -7.28 13.51
CA SER A 48 -4.14 -6.34 14.50
C SER A 48 -3.90 -4.94 13.93
N LYS A 49 -3.57 -4.85 12.65
CA LYS A 49 -3.21 -3.59 12.00
C LYS A 49 -3.72 -3.54 10.56
N ILE A 50 -4.13 -2.34 10.14
CA ILE A 50 -4.43 -1.99 8.77
C ILE A 50 -3.42 -0.91 8.37
N LEU A 51 -2.61 -1.20 7.36
CA LEU A 51 -1.56 -0.31 6.87
C LEU A 51 -1.97 0.26 5.51
N LEU A 52 -1.88 1.57 5.35
CA LEU A 52 -2.21 2.23 4.09
C LEU A 52 -0.95 2.73 3.41
N THR A 53 -0.74 2.30 2.16
CA THR A 53 0.34 2.84 1.34
C THR A 53 0.08 4.30 1.00
N HIS A 54 -1.19 4.66 0.79
CA HIS A 54 -1.66 6.02 0.53
C HIS A 54 -3.18 6.12 0.75
N GLY A 55 -3.74 7.32 0.58
CA GLY A 55 -5.12 7.61 0.96
C GLY A 55 -6.13 7.66 -0.19
N HIS A 56 -5.89 7.13 -1.39
CA HIS A 56 -6.90 7.11 -2.46
C HIS A 56 -8.05 6.14 -2.14
N PHE A 57 -9.24 6.48 -2.65
CA PHE A 57 -10.49 5.83 -2.30
C PHE A 57 -10.50 4.32 -2.52
N ASP A 58 -9.87 3.86 -3.59
CA ASP A 58 -9.81 2.45 -3.97
C ASP A 58 -8.88 1.62 -3.09
N HIS A 59 -8.01 2.26 -2.30
CA HIS A 59 -7.17 1.61 -1.29
C HIS A 59 -7.76 1.62 0.11
N ILE A 60 -8.79 2.46 0.38
CA ILE A 60 -9.28 2.71 1.74
C ILE A 60 -10.75 2.35 1.97
N GLY A 61 -11.49 1.93 0.94
CA GLY A 61 -12.95 1.80 1.00
C GLY A 61 -13.49 0.79 2.01
N ALA A 62 -12.72 -0.24 2.41
CA ALA A 62 -13.13 -1.20 3.43
C ALA A 62 -12.47 -0.96 4.79
N VAL A 63 -11.61 0.05 4.93
CA VAL A 63 -10.79 0.27 6.15
C VAL A 63 -11.64 0.46 7.38
N LYS A 64 -12.61 1.39 7.33
CA LYS A 64 -13.46 1.70 8.47
C LYS A 64 -14.21 0.47 8.98
N GLU A 65 -14.88 -0.23 8.09
CA GLU A 65 -15.66 -1.42 8.44
C GLU A 65 -14.76 -2.54 8.99
N LEU A 66 -13.58 -2.76 8.40
CA LEU A 66 -12.60 -3.73 8.90
C LEU A 66 -12.10 -3.37 10.30
N ALA A 67 -11.75 -2.10 10.54
CA ALA A 67 -11.30 -1.61 11.84
C ALA A 67 -12.40 -1.80 12.91
N GLU A 68 -13.64 -1.42 12.61
CA GLU A 68 -14.78 -1.58 13.52
C GLU A 68 -15.06 -3.05 13.87
N LYS A 69 -14.98 -3.96 12.89
CA LYS A 69 -15.23 -5.41 13.10
C LYS A 69 -14.10 -6.10 13.86
N SER A 70 -12.86 -5.71 13.65
CA SER A 70 -11.68 -6.39 14.18
C SER A 70 -11.07 -5.74 15.43
N GLY A 71 -11.26 -4.43 15.59
CA GLY A 71 -10.53 -3.61 16.56
C GLY A 71 -9.08 -3.32 16.14
N ALA A 72 -8.73 -3.54 14.87
CA ALA A 72 -7.40 -3.28 14.35
C ALA A 72 -7.10 -1.78 14.28
N GLU A 73 -5.88 -1.39 14.63
CA GLU A 73 -5.41 -0.01 14.49
C GLU A 73 -5.12 0.34 13.02
N VAL A 74 -5.53 1.52 12.58
CA VAL A 74 -5.33 2.04 11.22
C VAL A 74 -4.10 2.96 11.18
N TYR A 75 -3.18 2.65 10.26
CA TYR A 75 -1.93 3.39 10.07
C TYR A 75 -1.89 4.05 8.69
N VAL A 76 -1.56 5.33 8.63
CA VAL A 76 -1.34 6.10 7.41
C VAL A 76 -0.21 7.11 7.63
N HIS A 77 0.49 7.51 6.58
CA HIS A 77 1.43 8.64 6.68
C HIS A 77 0.67 9.96 6.86
N SER A 78 1.17 10.86 7.71
CA SER A 78 0.52 12.13 8.03
C SER A 78 0.19 13.00 6.81
N GLY A 79 0.98 12.88 5.73
CA GLY A 79 0.74 13.57 4.46
C GLY A 79 -0.58 13.20 3.78
N ASP A 80 -1.08 11.96 3.99
CA ASP A 80 -2.31 11.46 3.40
C ASP A 80 -3.47 11.32 4.40
N ALA A 81 -3.25 11.54 5.69
CA ALA A 81 -4.32 11.53 6.70
C ALA A 81 -5.54 12.40 6.32
N PRO A 82 -5.36 13.62 5.73
CA PRO A 82 -6.51 14.41 5.29
C PRO A 82 -7.34 13.77 4.16
N MET A 83 -6.82 12.76 3.44
CA MET A 83 -7.55 12.04 2.40
C MET A 83 -8.58 11.08 2.99
N LEU A 84 -8.33 10.55 4.19
CA LEU A 84 -9.25 9.65 4.89
C LEU A 84 -10.52 10.36 5.35
N GLU A 85 -10.45 11.68 5.53
CA GLU A 85 -11.52 12.52 6.08
C GLU A 85 -12.27 13.34 5.00
N ASP A 86 -11.85 13.29 3.73
CA ASP A 86 -12.35 14.19 2.68
C ASP A 86 -12.43 13.48 1.33
N ASN A 87 -13.66 13.21 0.88
CA ASN A 87 -13.95 12.52 -0.39
C ASN A 87 -13.49 13.28 -1.63
N THR A 88 -13.20 14.56 -1.52
CA THR A 88 -12.59 15.33 -2.62
C THR A 88 -11.10 15.09 -2.71
N LYS A 89 -10.43 14.85 -1.57
CA LYS A 89 -8.98 14.59 -1.53
C LYS A 89 -8.64 13.16 -1.89
N ASN A 90 -9.46 12.19 -1.46
CA ASN A 90 -9.26 10.78 -1.80
C ASN A 90 -9.75 10.40 -3.20
N LEU A 91 -10.36 11.33 -3.94
CA LEU A 91 -10.86 11.19 -5.31
C LEU A 91 -12.13 10.34 -5.46
N SER A 92 -12.78 9.88 -4.40
CA SER A 92 -14.02 9.09 -4.50
C SER A 92 -15.14 9.84 -5.23
N TYR A 93 -15.16 11.17 -5.16
CA TYR A 93 -16.14 12.00 -5.87
C TYR A 93 -16.11 11.78 -7.40
N LEU A 94 -15.00 11.31 -7.98
CA LEU A 94 -14.90 11.02 -9.42
C LEU A 94 -15.69 9.78 -9.84
N THR A 95 -15.94 8.87 -8.89
CA THR A 95 -16.68 7.63 -9.16
C THR A 95 -18.17 7.78 -8.93
N GLY A 96 -18.59 8.86 -8.26
CA GLY A 96 -19.95 9.04 -7.78
C GLY A 96 -20.30 8.15 -6.57
N GLU A 97 -19.34 7.42 -6.03
CA GLU A 97 -19.44 6.64 -4.81
C GLU A 97 -18.75 7.39 -3.68
N GLU A 98 -19.54 7.81 -2.68
CA GLU A 98 -18.95 8.35 -1.46
C GLU A 98 -18.52 7.22 -0.55
N ILE A 99 -17.26 7.24 -0.11
CA ILE A 99 -16.79 6.33 0.94
C ILE A 99 -17.01 6.98 2.30
N GLU A 100 -17.30 6.16 3.29
CA GLU A 100 -17.47 6.64 4.65
C GLU A 100 -16.13 7.11 5.22
N THR A 101 -16.05 8.39 5.60
CA THR A 101 -14.82 9.00 6.12
C THR A 101 -14.49 8.49 7.52
N PHE A 102 -13.21 8.49 7.85
CA PHE A 102 -12.66 8.05 9.14
C PHE A 102 -11.32 8.73 9.41
N SER A 103 -10.83 8.64 10.64
CA SER A 103 -9.49 9.10 11.01
C SER A 103 -8.58 7.89 11.27
N ALA A 104 -7.30 8.03 11.00
CA ALA A 104 -6.32 7.02 11.37
C ALA A 104 -6.02 7.05 12.88
N ASP A 105 -5.67 5.91 13.45
CA ASP A 105 -5.25 5.78 14.84
C ASP A 105 -3.79 6.19 15.05
N LYS A 106 -2.95 5.94 14.03
CA LYS A 106 -1.50 6.18 14.07
C LYS A 106 -1.00 6.81 12.77
N PHE A 107 0.03 7.64 12.90
CA PHE A 107 0.73 8.18 11.74
C PHE A 107 2.07 7.46 11.54
N LEU A 108 2.35 7.11 10.28
CA LEU A 108 3.61 6.54 9.84
C LEU A 108 4.59 7.68 9.55
N ASP A 109 5.66 7.73 10.31
CA ASP A 109 6.82 8.57 10.01
C ASP A 109 7.98 7.67 9.54
N ASP A 110 8.98 8.22 8.88
CA ASP A 110 10.04 7.51 8.12
C ASP A 110 10.79 6.40 8.88
N VAL A 111 10.63 6.31 10.18
CA VAL A 111 11.43 5.39 11.02
C VAL A 111 10.58 4.42 11.85
N GLU A 112 9.27 4.41 11.68
CA GLU A 112 8.44 3.48 12.45
C GLU A 112 8.70 2.03 12.06
N LYS A 113 8.94 1.22 13.07
CA LYS A 113 9.06 -0.22 12.97
C LYS A 113 7.75 -0.87 13.37
N LEU A 114 7.12 -1.52 12.41
CA LEU A 114 5.94 -2.35 12.63
C LEU A 114 6.32 -3.82 12.60
N THR A 115 5.46 -4.67 13.11
CA THR A 115 5.64 -6.13 13.06
C THR A 115 4.35 -6.83 12.65
N VAL A 116 4.51 -8.03 12.09
CA VAL A 116 3.49 -9.06 11.99
C VAL A 116 4.10 -10.35 12.54
N GLY A 117 3.52 -10.90 13.60
CA GLY A 117 4.15 -12.00 14.34
C GLY A 117 5.57 -11.65 14.78
N ASN A 118 6.56 -12.39 14.27
CA ASN A 118 7.98 -12.14 14.55
C ASN A 118 8.69 -11.33 13.46
N SER A 119 8.04 -11.08 12.34
CA SER A 119 8.63 -10.38 11.20
C SER A 119 8.50 -8.87 11.35
N GLU A 120 9.60 -8.15 11.08
CA GLU A 120 9.62 -6.69 11.04
C GLU A 120 9.04 -6.19 9.72
N ILE A 121 8.22 -5.14 9.77
CA ILE A 121 7.75 -4.36 8.62
C ILE A 121 8.44 -3.00 8.69
N LYS A 122 9.31 -2.72 7.73
CA LYS A 122 9.98 -1.42 7.61
C LYS A 122 9.14 -0.50 6.73
N VAL A 123 9.03 0.76 7.15
CA VAL A 123 8.32 1.81 6.41
C VAL A 123 9.32 2.68 5.68
N TYR A 124 9.09 2.93 4.40
CA TYR A 124 9.87 3.84 3.58
C TYR A 124 8.96 4.93 3.03
N TYR A 125 9.29 6.18 3.30
CA TYR A 125 8.59 7.31 2.71
C TYR A 125 8.95 7.43 1.23
N THR A 126 7.96 7.22 0.37
CA THR A 126 8.12 7.15 -1.09
C THR A 126 7.06 8.00 -1.79
N PRO A 127 7.09 9.34 -1.58
CA PRO A 127 6.08 10.25 -2.11
C PRO A 127 6.19 10.39 -3.64
N GLY A 128 5.10 10.89 -4.23
CA GLY A 128 5.03 11.19 -5.67
C GLY A 128 3.63 10.96 -6.23
N HIS A 129 3.13 9.74 -6.12
CA HIS A 129 1.75 9.42 -6.45
C HIS A 129 0.76 10.18 -5.54
N SER A 130 1.00 10.14 -4.23
CA SER A 130 0.40 11.05 -3.26
C SER A 130 1.48 11.72 -2.41
N LYS A 131 1.07 12.68 -1.55
CA LYS A 131 1.99 13.37 -0.64
C LYS A 131 2.48 12.45 0.49
N GLY A 132 1.64 11.53 0.93
CA GLY A 132 1.91 10.62 2.02
C GLY A 132 2.20 9.19 1.58
N SER A 133 2.47 8.94 0.29
CA SER A 133 2.78 7.59 -0.19
C SER A 133 3.98 6.99 0.54
N VAL A 134 3.82 5.74 0.99
CA VAL A 134 4.84 4.94 1.63
C VAL A 134 4.93 3.55 0.99
N SER A 135 6.08 2.92 1.15
CA SER A 135 6.29 1.52 0.81
C SER A 135 6.62 0.72 2.06
N PHE A 136 6.07 -0.50 2.17
CA PHE A 136 6.33 -1.41 3.29
C PHE A 136 7.23 -2.55 2.84
N LEU A 137 8.33 -2.79 3.56
CA LEU A 137 9.20 -3.94 3.31
C LEU A 137 9.08 -4.95 4.45
N CYS A 138 8.70 -6.18 4.12
CA CYS A 138 8.68 -7.29 5.05
C CYS A 138 9.47 -8.48 4.48
N GLY A 139 10.62 -8.77 5.07
CA GLY A 139 11.61 -9.68 4.47
C GLY A 139 12.05 -9.16 3.09
N ASP A 140 11.89 -9.98 2.05
CA ASP A 140 12.23 -9.63 0.67
C ASP A 140 10.98 -9.18 -0.15
N ASN A 141 9.89 -8.77 0.53
CA ASN A 141 8.63 -8.41 -0.10
C ASN A 141 8.35 -6.93 0.13
N LEU A 142 8.33 -6.14 -0.96
CA LEU A 142 8.08 -4.70 -0.97
C LEU A 142 6.66 -4.43 -1.48
N PHE A 143 5.80 -3.89 -0.63
CA PHE A 143 4.44 -3.43 -0.96
C PHE A 143 4.52 -1.93 -1.21
N CYS A 144 4.46 -1.52 -2.47
CA CYS A 144 4.78 -0.14 -2.86
C CYS A 144 3.55 0.70 -3.24
N GLY A 145 2.33 0.16 -3.05
CA GLY A 145 1.12 0.83 -3.52
C GLY A 145 1.24 1.24 -4.99
N ASP A 146 0.86 2.45 -5.28
CA ASP A 146 0.82 2.98 -6.64
C ASP A 146 2.08 3.75 -7.07
N LEU A 147 3.23 3.41 -6.47
CA LEU A 147 4.51 3.99 -6.88
C LEU A 147 5.08 3.29 -8.12
N LEU A 148 5.14 1.95 -8.10
CA LEU A 148 5.82 1.15 -9.12
C LEU A 148 4.92 -0.01 -9.55
N PHE A 149 4.65 -0.11 -10.85
CA PHE A 149 3.94 -1.22 -11.48
C PHE A 149 4.85 -2.00 -12.41
N LYS A 150 4.46 -3.22 -12.75
CA LYS A 150 5.18 -4.02 -13.75
C LYS A 150 5.20 -3.30 -15.10
N GLY A 151 6.37 -2.82 -15.49
CA GLY A 151 6.60 -2.07 -16.74
C GLY A 151 6.03 -0.65 -16.77
N SER A 152 5.58 -0.10 -15.63
CA SER A 152 4.99 1.23 -15.53
C SER A 152 5.24 1.85 -14.15
N ILE A 153 4.71 3.04 -13.94
CA ILE A 153 4.67 3.76 -12.65
C ILE A 153 3.26 4.26 -12.37
N GLY A 154 3.00 4.68 -11.13
CA GLY A 154 1.76 5.31 -10.74
C GLY A 154 1.49 6.62 -11.45
N ARG A 155 0.26 7.13 -11.31
CA ARG A 155 -0.09 8.47 -11.77
C ARG A 155 0.45 9.50 -10.79
N PHE A 156 0.89 10.63 -11.32
CA PHE A 156 1.47 11.73 -10.54
C PHE A 156 0.59 13.00 -10.56
N ASP A 157 -0.71 12.84 -10.77
CA ASP A 157 -1.68 13.94 -10.96
C ASP A 157 -1.78 14.88 -9.75
N HIS A 158 -1.57 14.35 -8.54
CA HIS A 158 -1.59 15.10 -7.28
C HIS A 158 -0.21 15.23 -6.63
N GLY A 159 0.78 14.64 -7.24
CA GLY A 159 2.19 14.74 -6.88
C GLY A 159 2.98 15.50 -7.93
N SER A 160 4.27 15.23 -7.94
CA SER A 160 5.20 15.72 -8.94
C SER A 160 5.93 14.54 -9.54
N LEU A 161 5.90 14.39 -10.87
CA LEU A 161 6.71 13.37 -11.55
C LEU A 161 8.15 13.37 -11.04
N ARG A 162 8.73 14.53 -10.79
CA ARG A 162 10.08 14.62 -10.24
C ARG A 162 10.22 13.98 -8.87
N ILE A 163 9.22 14.17 -7.99
CA ILE A 163 9.25 13.57 -6.64
C ILE A 163 9.10 12.05 -6.77
N GLU A 164 8.18 11.58 -7.60
CA GLU A 164 7.97 10.16 -7.83
C GLU A 164 9.20 9.48 -8.42
N LEU A 165 9.85 10.09 -9.41
CA LEU A 165 11.12 9.60 -9.96
C LEU A 165 12.24 9.57 -8.91
N THR A 166 12.23 10.51 -7.94
CA THR A 166 13.16 10.47 -6.80
C THR A 166 12.89 9.26 -5.90
N SER A 167 11.63 8.95 -5.61
CA SER A 167 11.24 7.76 -4.84
C SER A 167 11.58 6.47 -5.59
N LEU A 168 11.35 6.42 -6.89
CA LEU A 168 11.75 5.28 -7.73
C LEU A 168 13.28 5.10 -7.75
N LYS A 169 14.04 6.21 -7.87
CA LYS A 169 15.50 6.17 -7.77
C LYS A 169 15.96 5.62 -6.43
N PHE A 170 15.33 6.07 -5.34
CA PHE A 170 15.62 5.52 -4.02
C PHE A 170 15.42 3.99 -3.99
N LEU A 171 14.34 3.46 -4.56
CA LEU A 171 14.12 2.01 -4.63
C LEU A 171 15.23 1.33 -5.45
N MET A 172 15.58 1.88 -6.61
CA MET A 172 16.62 1.30 -7.47
C MET A 172 18.01 1.31 -6.83
N ASP A 173 18.33 2.36 -6.07
CA ASP A 173 19.65 2.50 -5.46
C ASP A 173 19.82 1.65 -4.18
N ASN A 174 18.74 1.39 -3.44
CA ASN A 174 18.81 0.80 -2.10
C ASN A 174 18.31 -0.64 -2.01
N PHE A 175 17.63 -1.16 -3.01
CA PHE A 175 17.12 -2.54 -2.99
C PHE A 175 17.80 -3.42 -4.03
N SER A 176 18.07 -4.67 -3.63
CA SER A 176 18.65 -5.67 -4.54
C SER A 176 17.64 -6.14 -5.59
N ASP A 177 18.15 -6.70 -6.69
CA ASP A 177 17.34 -7.21 -7.80
C ASP A 177 16.31 -8.28 -7.39
N ASP A 178 16.60 -9.03 -6.32
CA ASP A 178 15.76 -10.14 -5.85
C ASP A 178 14.54 -9.71 -5.02
N ILE A 179 14.47 -8.43 -4.62
CA ILE A 179 13.31 -7.91 -3.89
C ILE A 179 12.07 -8.01 -4.77
N LYS A 180 11.05 -8.71 -4.25
CA LYS A 180 9.74 -8.83 -4.90
C LYS A 180 8.94 -7.57 -4.66
N VAL A 181 8.31 -7.06 -5.72
CA VAL A 181 7.47 -5.86 -5.68
C VAL A 181 6.01 -6.25 -5.82
N PHE A 182 5.22 -5.83 -4.86
CA PHE A 182 3.78 -6.03 -4.76
C PHE A 182 3.08 -4.68 -4.91
N PRO A 183 2.61 -4.36 -6.12
CA PRO A 183 1.98 -3.07 -6.43
C PRO A 183 0.54 -2.99 -5.95
N GLY A 184 -0.02 -1.77 -5.89
CA GLY A 184 -1.44 -1.54 -5.63
C GLY A 184 -2.37 -2.11 -6.71
N HIS A 185 -1.89 -2.22 -7.95
CA HIS A 185 -2.66 -2.79 -9.07
C HIS A 185 -1.80 -3.68 -9.96
N GLY A 186 -2.44 -4.68 -10.58
CA GLY A 186 -1.82 -5.54 -11.58
C GLY A 186 -0.90 -6.62 -10.99
N GLU A 187 0.04 -7.09 -11.81
CA GLU A 187 0.92 -8.20 -11.46
C GLU A 187 2.10 -7.76 -10.59
N SER A 188 2.55 -8.66 -9.73
CA SER A 188 3.83 -8.50 -9.00
C SER A 188 5.02 -8.57 -9.96
N THR A 189 6.13 -7.97 -9.54
CA THR A 189 7.38 -7.93 -10.29
C THR A 189 8.58 -8.05 -9.33
N THR A 190 9.77 -7.69 -9.78
CA THR A 190 10.96 -7.54 -8.92
C THR A 190 11.69 -6.23 -9.23
N ILE A 191 12.48 -5.74 -8.28
CA ILE A 191 13.34 -4.56 -8.50
C ILE A 191 14.24 -4.76 -9.72
N GLY A 192 14.81 -5.97 -9.87
CA GLY A 192 15.68 -6.29 -11.00
C GLY A 192 14.98 -6.33 -12.34
N GLU A 193 13.72 -6.82 -12.40
CA GLU A 193 12.93 -6.79 -13.63
C GLU A 193 12.64 -5.36 -14.05
N GLU A 194 12.18 -4.53 -13.11
CA GLU A 194 11.85 -3.13 -13.40
C GLU A 194 13.10 -2.30 -13.75
N ARG A 195 14.23 -2.54 -13.08
CA ARG A 195 15.50 -1.89 -13.41
C ARG A 195 15.94 -2.17 -14.86
N ARG A 196 15.67 -3.36 -15.39
CA ARG A 196 16.08 -3.75 -16.74
C ARG A 196 15.08 -3.39 -17.82
N ASN A 197 13.77 -3.34 -17.50
CA ASN A 197 12.74 -3.35 -18.53
C ASN A 197 11.71 -2.22 -18.40
N ASN A 198 11.64 -1.53 -17.25
CA ASN A 198 10.67 -0.45 -17.06
C ASN A 198 11.12 0.81 -17.83
N PRO A 199 10.34 1.28 -18.81
CA PRO A 199 10.74 2.42 -19.65
C PRO A 199 10.89 3.73 -18.87
N TYR A 200 10.13 3.92 -17.79
CA TYR A 200 10.26 5.13 -16.94
C TYR A 200 11.56 5.10 -16.15
N ILE A 201 11.95 3.94 -15.64
CA ILE A 201 13.19 3.76 -14.89
C ILE A 201 14.39 3.93 -15.84
N LEU A 202 14.37 3.27 -17.00
CA LEU A 202 15.45 3.36 -17.98
C LEU A 202 15.69 4.77 -18.51
N ASN A 203 14.60 5.53 -18.73
CA ASN A 203 14.71 6.85 -19.37
C ASN A 203 14.87 8.02 -18.40
N HIS A 204 14.58 7.83 -17.10
CA HIS A 204 14.46 8.96 -16.18
C HIS A 204 15.08 8.74 -14.79
N VAL A 205 15.47 7.51 -14.46
CA VAL A 205 15.91 7.15 -13.10
C VAL A 205 17.38 6.72 -13.06
N LEU A 206 17.84 6.00 -14.09
CA LEU A 206 19.18 5.42 -14.12
C LEU A 206 20.25 6.35 -14.72
N ASP A 207 19.87 7.50 -15.26
CA ASP A 207 20.77 8.57 -15.69
C ASP A 207 21.04 9.51 -14.47
#